data_89fdd232f3c69fb6a8f9494e70dd4ca5
#
_entry.id   89fdd232f3c69fb6a8f9494e70dd4ca5
#
_cell.length_a   1.000
_cell.length_b   1.000
_cell.length_c   1.000
_cell.angle_alpha   90.00
_cell.angle_beta   90.00
_cell.angle_gamma   90.00
#
_symmetry.space_group_name_H-M   'P 1'
#
loop_
_entity.id
_entity.type
_entity.pdbx_description
1 polymer ?
#
loop_
_entity_poly.entity_id
_entity_poly.type
_entity_poly.pdbx_seq_one_letter_code
_entity_poly.pdbx_strand_id
1 'polypeptide(L)'
;MQIETYSGKYDEIISLILDIQNNESKINLSLEEQPDLLTIHDSYQKNGGEFWIALDQGRVIGTLGLMKKDNHCAIMKKFFVKKEYRSQKVGLALYKKLLEFAEAANVQYIILDTPSVAHASH
;
A
#
# COMPACT_ATOMS: atom_id res chain seq x y z
N MET A 1 1.28 1.55 -17.72
CA MET A 1 1.29 1.38 -16.25
C MET A 1 1.62 -0.06 -15.91
N GLN A 2 2.47 -0.30 -14.94
CA GLN A 2 2.86 -1.63 -14.50
C GLN A 2 2.62 -1.77 -13.00
N ILE A 3 2.27 -2.97 -12.56
CA ILE A 3 2.17 -3.30 -11.14
C ILE A 3 3.27 -4.32 -10.85
N GLU A 4 4.09 -4.01 -9.84
CA GLU A 4 5.19 -4.88 -9.42
C GLU A 4 5.17 -5.08 -7.91
N THR A 5 5.76 -6.18 -7.45
CA THR A 5 6.02 -6.32 -6.02
C THR A 5 7.22 -5.45 -5.64
N TYR A 6 7.23 -5.01 -4.39
CA TYR A 6 8.32 -4.17 -3.88
C TYR A 6 9.67 -4.89 -4.01
N SER A 7 10.61 -4.21 -4.65
CA SER A 7 11.99 -4.68 -4.74
C SER A 7 12.97 -3.53 -4.86
N GLY A 8 12.48 -2.29 -4.88
CA GLY A 8 13.32 -1.11 -5.01
C GLY A 8 12.47 0.15 -4.99
N LYS A 9 13.09 1.28 -5.32
CA LYS A 9 12.42 2.60 -5.37
C LYS A 9 11.87 3.02 -4.01
N TYR A 10 12.56 2.63 -2.94
CA TYR A 10 12.13 2.90 -1.57
C TYR A 10 11.87 4.39 -1.33
N ASP A 11 12.78 5.26 -1.77
CA ASP A 11 12.66 6.70 -1.54
C ASP A 11 11.42 7.28 -2.23
N GLU A 12 11.10 6.81 -3.44
CA GLU A 12 9.90 7.27 -4.14
C GLU A 12 8.63 6.80 -3.44
N ILE A 13 8.64 5.57 -2.93
CA ILE A 13 7.49 5.01 -2.19
C ILE A 13 7.22 5.84 -0.95
N ILE A 14 8.25 6.10 -0.15
CA ILE A 14 8.11 6.86 1.08
C ILE A 14 7.67 8.30 0.79
N SER A 15 8.26 8.91 -0.22
CA SER A 15 7.90 10.26 -0.62
C SER A 15 6.43 10.36 -1.00
N LEU A 16 5.94 9.39 -1.79
CA LEU A 16 4.54 9.36 -2.20
C LEU A 16 3.60 9.21 -1.01
N ILE A 17 3.90 8.26 -0.14
CA ILE A 17 3.05 7.97 1.02
C ILE A 17 3.00 9.17 1.97
N LEU A 18 4.15 9.70 2.33
CA LEU A 18 4.21 10.85 3.25
C LEU A 18 3.54 12.08 2.66
N ASP A 19 3.71 12.31 1.36
CA ASP A 19 3.08 13.45 0.70
C ASP A 19 1.55 13.35 0.77
N ILE A 20 1.00 12.18 0.46
CA ILE A 20 -0.45 11.99 0.50
C ILE A 20 -0.96 12.12 1.95
N GLN A 21 -0.29 11.47 2.91
CA GLN A 21 -0.72 11.51 4.29
C GLN A 21 -0.69 12.92 4.87
N ASN A 22 0.39 13.66 4.62
CA ASN A 22 0.62 14.92 5.32
C ASN A 22 0.10 16.12 4.56
N ASN A 23 0.15 16.11 3.24
CA ASN A 23 -0.25 17.25 2.42
C ASN A 23 -1.67 17.15 1.88
N GLU A 24 -2.14 15.96 1.54
CA GLU A 24 -3.52 15.79 1.08
C GLU A 24 -4.48 15.51 2.22
N SER A 25 -4.18 14.49 3.01
CA SER A 25 -5.06 14.04 4.10
C SER A 25 -4.82 14.77 5.40
N LYS A 26 -3.69 15.46 5.52
CA LYS A 26 -3.31 16.27 6.68
C LYS A 26 -3.32 15.48 7.98
N ILE A 27 -2.81 14.24 7.91
CA ILE A 27 -2.77 13.34 9.06
C ILE A 27 -1.59 13.65 9.99
N ASN A 28 -0.54 14.30 9.48
CA ASN A 28 0.68 14.64 10.24
C ASN A 28 1.40 13.42 10.79
N LEU A 29 1.63 12.44 9.92
CA LEU A 29 2.40 11.27 10.29
C LEU A 29 3.83 11.38 9.80
N SER A 30 4.77 11.06 10.68
CA SER A 30 6.18 10.96 10.30
C SER A 30 6.51 9.53 9.91
N LEU A 31 7.66 9.34 9.28
CA LEU A 31 8.14 8.00 8.92
C LEU A 31 8.38 7.16 10.18
N GLU A 32 8.90 7.76 11.24
CA GLU A 32 9.21 7.06 12.49
C GLU A 32 7.95 6.54 13.17
N GLU A 33 6.81 7.16 12.94
CA GLU A 33 5.53 6.71 13.47
C GLU A 33 4.94 5.55 12.68
N GLN A 34 5.58 5.18 11.59
CA GLN A 34 5.15 4.09 10.72
C GLN A 34 6.31 3.10 10.53
N PRO A 35 6.67 2.36 11.58
CA PRO A 35 7.85 1.48 11.50
C PRO A 35 7.76 0.40 10.43
N ASP A 36 6.56 0.03 9.98
CA ASP A 36 6.40 -0.88 8.87
C ASP A 36 7.00 -0.35 7.58
N LEU A 37 7.03 0.97 7.40
CA LEU A 37 7.63 1.59 6.23
C LEU A 37 9.16 1.66 6.31
N LEU A 38 9.74 1.51 7.50
CA LEU A 38 11.18 1.49 7.65
C LEU A 38 11.78 0.19 7.11
N THR A 39 11.00 -0.89 7.15
CA THR A 39 11.44 -2.23 6.74
C THR A 39 10.33 -2.92 5.95
N ILE A 40 10.02 -2.41 4.75
CA ILE A 40 8.89 -2.92 3.95
C ILE A 40 9.03 -4.42 3.68
N HIS A 41 10.21 -4.86 3.26
CA HIS A 41 10.42 -6.28 2.97
C HIS A 41 10.15 -7.14 4.20
N ASP A 42 10.72 -6.76 5.34
CA ASP A 42 10.57 -7.54 6.57
C ASP A 42 9.16 -7.48 7.15
N SER A 43 8.53 -6.32 7.07
CA SER A 43 7.20 -6.12 7.66
C SER A 43 6.08 -6.76 6.83
N TYR A 44 6.23 -6.79 5.51
CA TYR A 44 5.18 -7.29 4.61
C TYR A 44 5.58 -8.60 3.95
N GLN A 45 6.63 -8.60 3.14
CA GLN A 45 6.96 -9.73 2.29
C GLN A 45 7.49 -10.92 3.06
N LYS A 46 8.42 -10.68 3.98
CA LYS A 46 9.02 -11.74 4.77
C LYS A 46 8.05 -12.37 5.74
N ASN A 47 7.02 -11.64 6.13
CA ASN A 47 6.03 -12.06 7.11
C ASN A 47 4.84 -12.81 6.51
N GLY A 48 4.91 -13.16 5.24
CA GLY A 48 3.84 -13.90 4.57
C GLY A 48 2.83 -13.03 3.85
N GLY A 49 3.02 -11.72 3.87
CA GLY A 49 2.22 -10.77 3.09
C GLY A 49 2.95 -10.34 1.83
N GLU A 50 2.57 -9.19 1.32
CA GLU A 50 3.19 -8.65 0.11
C GLU A 50 3.02 -7.13 0.07
N PHE A 51 3.82 -6.47 -0.76
CA PHE A 51 3.72 -5.04 -0.97
C PHE A 51 3.87 -4.75 -2.46
N TRP A 52 2.88 -4.08 -3.04
CA TRP A 52 2.86 -3.79 -4.47
C TRP A 52 3.05 -2.31 -4.73
N ILE A 53 3.68 -2.01 -5.86
CA ILE A 53 3.80 -0.64 -6.35
C ILE A 53 3.27 -0.56 -7.77
N ALA A 54 2.64 0.56 -8.09
CA ALA A 54 2.22 0.88 -9.45
C ALA A 54 3.22 1.85 -10.04
N LEU A 55 3.66 1.58 -11.24
CA LEU A 55 4.66 2.37 -11.95
C LEU A 55 4.09 2.91 -13.25
N ASP A 56 4.41 4.16 -13.56
CA ASP A 56 4.14 4.76 -14.85
C ASP A 56 5.43 5.42 -15.32
N GLN A 57 5.93 4.98 -16.48
CA GLN A 57 7.20 5.44 -17.01
C GLN A 57 8.34 5.32 -15.98
N GLY A 58 8.33 4.24 -15.23
CA GLY A 58 9.35 3.96 -14.22
C GLY A 58 9.19 4.73 -12.90
N ARG A 59 8.16 5.56 -12.76
CA ARG A 59 7.92 6.35 -11.55
C ARG A 59 6.82 5.72 -10.71
N VAL A 60 7.00 5.73 -9.40
CA VAL A 60 6.00 5.18 -8.47
C VAL A 60 4.80 6.13 -8.41
N ILE A 61 3.61 5.59 -8.74
CA ILE A 61 2.36 6.36 -8.73
C ILE A 61 1.32 5.80 -7.78
N GLY A 62 1.58 4.62 -7.20
CA GLY A 62 0.66 4.03 -6.23
C GLY A 62 1.32 2.94 -5.42
N THR A 63 0.73 2.64 -4.27
CA THR A 63 1.23 1.62 -3.36
C THR A 63 0.07 0.86 -2.72
N LEU A 64 0.32 -0.39 -2.32
CA LEU A 64 -0.64 -1.19 -1.56
C LEU A 64 0.11 -2.30 -0.84
N GLY A 65 -0.11 -2.40 0.47
CA GLY A 65 0.49 -3.45 1.28
C GLY A 65 -0.55 -4.39 1.86
N LEU A 66 -0.18 -5.66 1.98
CA LEU A 66 -0.97 -6.66 2.68
C LEU A 66 -0.09 -7.28 3.75
N MET A 67 -0.44 -7.06 5.01
CA MET A 67 0.31 -7.56 6.15
C MET A 67 -0.43 -8.75 6.75
N LYS A 68 0.23 -9.90 6.84
CA LYS A 68 -0.39 -11.09 7.40
C LYS A 68 -0.58 -10.92 8.90
N LYS A 69 -1.80 -11.15 9.38
CA LYS A 69 -2.12 -11.09 10.80
C LYS A 69 -2.11 -12.48 11.43
N ASP A 70 -2.73 -13.45 10.74
CA ASP A 70 -2.73 -14.86 11.17
C ASP A 70 -2.93 -15.74 9.93
N ASN A 71 -3.19 -17.05 10.13
CA ASN A 71 -3.26 -17.99 9.02
C ASN A 71 -4.40 -17.69 8.02
N HIS A 72 -5.41 -16.95 8.44
CA HIS A 72 -6.60 -16.72 7.63
C HIS A 72 -6.92 -15.24 7.46
N CYS A 73 -6.24 -14.36 8.17
CA CYS A 73 -6.56 -12.94 8.19
C CYS A 73 -5.35 -12.10 7.83
N ALA A 74 -5.57 -11.07 7.03
CA ALA A 74 -4.53 -10.12 6.66
C ALA A 74 -5.08 -8.70 6.74
N ILE A 75 -4.19 -7.73 6.82
CA ILE A 75 -4.55 -6.32 6.94
C ILE A 75 -4.07 -5.59 5.70
N MET A 76 -4.99 -4.90 5.03
CA MET A 76 -4.66 -4.04 3.90
C MET A 76 -4.19 -2.69 4.43
N LYS A 77 -2.97 -2.30 4.07
CA LYS A 77 -2.33 -1.10 4.57
C LYS A 77 -1.69 -0.31 3.45
N LYS A 78 -1.48 0.97 3.68
CA LYS A 78 -0.69 1.82 2.77
C LYS A 78 -1.23 1.81 1.34
N PHE A 79 -2.54 1.90 1.20
CA PHE A 79 -3.20 1.96 -0.10
C PHE A 79 -3.27 3.42 -0.54
N PHE A 80 -2.36 3.82 -1.40
CA PHE A 80 -2.26 5.19 -1.87
C PHE A 80 -2.08 5.23 -3.38
N VAL A 81 -2.74 6.19 -4.02
CA VAL A 81 -2.59 6.44 -5.45
C VAL A 81 -2.37 7.94 -5.63
N LYS A 82 -1.39 8.29 -6.44
CA LYS A 82 -1.08 9.68 -6.76
C LYS A 82 -2.32 10.36 -7.35
N LYS A 83 -2.58 11.59 -6.92
CA LYS A 83 -3.82 12.29 -7.27
C LYS A 83 -4.10 12.31 -8.76
N GLU A 84 -3.07 12.56 -9.57
CA GLU A 84 -3.21 12.67 -11.03
C GLU A 84 -3.62 11.35 -11.70
N TYR A 85 -3.49 10.24 -10.99
CA TYR A 85 -3.75 8.90 -11.54
C TYR A 85 -4.99 8.25 -10.96
N ARG A 86 -5.73 8.92 -10.08
CA ARG A 86 -6.87 8.29 -9.39
C ARG A 86 -8.02 7.93 -10.33
N SER A 87 -8.18 8.67 -11.42
CA SER A 87 -9.22 8.38 -12.41
C SER A 87 -8.83 7.31 -13.41
N GLN A 88 -7.62 6.78 -13.33
CA GLN A 88 -7.08 5.83 -14.32
C GLN A 88 -7.11 4.38 -13.85
N LYS A 89 -7.88 4.09 -12.82
CA LYS A 89 -8.09 2.72 -12.30
C LYS A 89 -6.81 2.08 -11.75
N VAL A 90 -5.84 2.88 -11.32
CA VAL A 90 -4.60 2.38 -10.73
C VAL A 90 -4.90 1.64 -9.43
N GLY A 91 -5.76 2.23 -8.59
CA GLY A 91 -6.17 1.59 -7.34
C GLY A 91 -6.83 0.24 -7.56
N LEU A 92 -7.70 0.15 -8.57
CA LEU A 92 -8.35 -1.11 -8.91
C LEU A 92 -7.33 -2.16 -9.34
N ALA A 93 -6.33 -1.77 -10.14
CA ALA A 93 -5.29 -2.69 -10.59
C ALA A 93 -4.47 -3.22 -9.42
N LEU A 94 -4.11 -2.35 -8.48
CA LEU A 94 -3.42 -2.75 -7.26
C LEU A 94 -4.27 -3.71 -6.43
N TYR A 95 -5.53 -3.38 -6.25
CA TYR A 95 -6.45 -4.20 -5.46
C TYR A 95 -6.63 -5.59 -6.06
N LYS A 96 -6.71 -5.69 -7.38
CA LYS A 96 -6.80 -6.99 -8.06
C LYS A 96 -5.58 -7.86 -7.76
N LYS A 97 -4.39 -7.27 -7.74
CA LYS A 97 -3.16 -8.01 -7.39
C LYS A 97 -3.23 -8.51 -5.96
N LEU A 98 -3.72 -7.69 -5.04
CA LEU A 98 -3.89 -8.09 -3.66
C LEU A 98 -4.87 -9.25 -3.53
N LEU A 99 -5.99 -9.20 -4.23
CA LEU A 99 -6.99 -10.27 -4.19
C LEU A 99 -6.44 -11.59 -4.75
N GLU A 100 -5.68 -11.53 -5.84
CA GLU A 100 -5.04 -12.71 -6.40
C GLU A 100 -4.08 -13.35 -5.40
N PHE A 101 -3.28 -12.52 -4.74
CA PHE A 101 -2.35 -12.99 -3.74
C PHE A 101 -3.08 -13.59 -2.54
N ALA A 102 -4.11 -12.92 -2.07
CA ALA A 102 -4.88 -13.37 -0.90
C ALA A 102 -5.54 -14.72 -1.17
N GLU A 103 -6.08 -14.90 -2.38
CA GLU A 103 -6.67 -16.18 -2.75
C GLU A 103 -5.63 -17.30 -2.77
N ALA A 104 -4.48 -17.03 -3.39
CA ALA A 104 -3.40 -18.02 -3.46
C ALA A 104 -2.82 -18.34 -2.08
N ALA A 105 -2.83 -17.37 -1.17
CA ALA A 105 -2.32 -17.55 0.20
C ALA A 105 -3.38 -18.05 1.17
N ASN A 106 -4.58 -18.34 0.68
CA ASN A 106 -5.70 -18.84 1.49
C ASN A 106 -6.13 -17.86 2.59
N VAL A 107 -6.05 -16.58 2.29
CA VAL A 107 -6.53 -15.52 3.20
C VAL A 107 -8.06 -15.45 3.10
N GLN A 108 -8.74 -15.57 4.24
CA GLN A 108 -10.22 -15.58 4.27
C GLN A 108 -10.80 -14.22 4.64
N TYR A 109 -10.06 -13.42 5.41
CA TYR A 109 -10.52 -12.12 5.88
C TYR A 109 -9.48 -11.07 5.61
N ILE A 110 -9.90 -9.91 5.12
CA ILE A 110 -9.03 -8.76 4.92
C ILE A 110 -9.58 -7.60 5.73
N ILE A 111 -8.76 -7.11 6.65
CA ILE A 111 -9.10 -5.95 7.47
C ILE A 111 -8.56 -4.71 6.77
N LEU A 112 -9.36 -3.65 6.71
CA LEU A 112 -8.94 -2.38 6.16
C LEU A 112 -8.40 -1.51 7.29
N ASP A 113 -7.13 -1.11 7.18
CA ASP A 113 -6.50 -0.24 8.16
C ASP A 113 -6.47 1.18 7.60
N THR A 114 -7.50 1.95 7.91
CA THR A 114 -7.60 3.34 7.46
C THR A 114 -7.67 4.25 8.67
N PRO A 115 -6.89 5.34 8.68
CA PRO A 115 -7.01 6.33 9.76
C PRO A 115 -8.40 6.94 9.76
N SER A 116 -8.92 7.25 10.94
CA SER A 116 -10.27 7.79 11.07
C SER A 116 -10.45 9.10 10.29
N VAL A 117 -9.40 9.90 10.19
CA VAL A 117 -9.48 11.18 9.47
C VAL A 117 -9.53 11.00 7.95
N ALA A 118 -9.25 9.82 7.44
CA ALA A 118 -9.25 9.57 6.02
C ALA A 118 -10.64 9.27 5.46
N HIS A 119 -11.64 9.14 6.31
CA HIS A 119 -13.00 8.81 5.87
C HIS A 119 -13.58 9.84 4.92
N ALA A 120 -13.30 11.11 5.17
CA ALA A 120 -13.86 12.18 4.37
C ALA A 120 -13.38 12.17 2.93
N SER A 121 -12.32 11.46 2.64
CA SER A 121 -11.74 11.43 1.29
C SER A 121 -12.27 10.29 0.43
N HIS A 122 -13.16 9.51 0.94
CA HIS A 122 -13.74 8.39 0.18
C HIS A 122 -14.91 8.86 -0.70
#